data_87b967d3a98d0d874a0f1f57907bd8b3
#
_entry.id   87b967d3a98d0d874a0f1f57907bd8b3
#
_cell.length_a   1.000
_cell.length_b   1.000
_cell.length_c   1.000
_cell.angle_alpha   90.00
_cell.angle_beta   90.00
_cell.angle_gamma   90.00
#
_symmetry.space_group_name_H-M   'P 1'
#
loop_
_entity.id
_entity.type
_entity.pdbx_description
1 polymer ?
#
loop_
_entity_poly.entity_id
_entity_poly.type
_entity_poly.pdbx_seq_one_letter_code
_entity_poly.pdbx_strand_id
1 'polypeptide(L)'
;MAGKKSPSIFSTLQKTTENASAVNGELTRQLPVASLVDNPMNRFSMAEDDEFLSTMRSVEQDGFLEDIVVTPDGENTWRIISGHRRVMAARKLGKTAVPCKVRRYPDKLSELRALMGANVHRRSLSPFDMARQLETLREVLSESGQLPAGTKEQAELMAAQSDLSRATVERYLDLLNLDETMTGWAERGEMTMTDAYEMARRKNVHLQAAVEEYVAHNNANGDFPGLVHRAIAWAKAAELPPPPPKPAPAANPLRTVDSFGRAVRRSTAQLKALDLSADVDRTTARKKLDTCLANLEELRRTVEALKAGLDG
;
A
#
# COMPACT_ATOMS: atom_id res chain seq x y z
N MET A 1 60.25 -21.62 -21.61
CA MET A 1 59.80 -20.23 -21.35
C MET A 1 58.28 -20.23 -21.31
N ALA A 2 57.68 -20.17 -20.14
CA ALA A 2 56.24 -20.18 -19.93
C ALA A 2 55.70 -18.75 -19.97
N GLY A 3 54.89 -18.42 -20.98
CA GLY A 3 54.27 -17.10 -21.12
C GLY A 3 53.28 -16.82 -20.02
N LYS A 4 53.53 -15.77 -19.22
CA LYS A 4 52.57 -15.21 -18.24
C LYS A 4 51.39 -14.64 -19.06
N LYS A 5 50.19 -15.28 -18.94
CA LYS A 5 48.91 -14.70 -19.40
C LYS A 5 48.63 -13.47 -18.57
N SER A 6 48.52 -12.31 -19.22
CA SER A 6 48.05 -11.06 -18.57
C SER A 6 46.62 -11.27 -18.02
N PRO A 7 46.32 -10.77 -16.81
CA PRO A 7 44.98 -10.90 -16.26
C PRO A 7 43.98 -10.14 -17.13
N SER A 8 42.83 -10.76 -17.37
CA SER A 8 41.72 -10.18 -18.14
C SER A 8 41.29 -8.85 -17.52
N ILE A 9 40.97 -7.85 -18.34
CA ILE A 9 40.43 -6.55 -17.93
C ILE A 9 39.22 -6.74 -16.98
N PHE A 10 38.45 -7.80 -17.17
CA PHE A 10 37.34 -8.18 -16.29
C PHE A 10 37.79 -8.55 -14.87
N SER A 11 38.91 -9.26 -14.70
CA SER A 11 39.44 -9.62 -13.38
C SER A 11 40.07 -8.40 -12.64
N THR A 12 40.53 -7.41 -13.39
CA THR A 12 41.07 -6.17 -12.83
C THR A 12 39.92 -5.23 -12.42
N LEU A 13 38.85 -5.13 -13.21
CA LEU A 13 37.64 -4.39 -12.85
C LEU A 13 36.94 -4.98 -11.62
N GLN A 14 36.86 -6.32 -11.49
CA GLN A 14 36.33 -6.95 -10.28
C GLN A 14 37.15 -6.59 -9.02
N LYS A 15 38.47 -6.59 -9.09
CA LYS A 15 39.35 -6.20 -7.95
C LYS A 15 39.30 -4.71 -7.64
N THR A 16 39.05 -3.84 -8.63
CA THR A 16 38.97 -2.39 -8.41
C THR A 16 37.63 -1.98 -7.80
N THR A 17 36.52 -2.69 -8.13
CA THR A 17 35.22 -2.50 -7.49
C THR A 17 35.18 -3.05 -6.06
N GLU A 18 35.96 -4.07 -5.73
CA GLU A 18 36.10 -4.57 -4.35
C GLU A 18 36.78 -3.56 -3.41
N ASN A 19 37.61 -2.66 -3.93
CA ASN A 19 38.36 -1.69 -3.15
C ASN A 19 37.73 -0.31 -2.98
N ALA A 20 36.63 -0.01 -3.69
CA ALA A 20 36.08 1.35 -3.75
C ALA A 20 34.93 1.66 -2.78
N SER A 21 34.48 0.72 -1.95
CA SER A 21 33.32 0.91 -1.06
C SER A 21 33.53 0.47 0.39
N ALA A 22 34.74 0.59 0.92
CA ALA A 22 35.04 0.31 2.32
C ALA A 22 34.79 1.53 3.23
N VAL A 23 33.60 2.14 3.15
CA VAL A 23 33.12 3.02 4.22
C VAL A 23 32.05 2.23 4.97
N ASN A 24 32.36 1.74 6.17
CA ASN A 24 31.57 0.90 7.08
C ASN A 24 31.57 -0.64 6.86
N GLY A 25 32.56 -1.25 6.20
CA GLY A 25 32.71 -2.72 6.21
C GLY A 25 31.69 -3.53 5.40
N GLU A 26 30.76 -2.91 4.71
CA GLU A 26 29.76 -3.56 3.84
C GLU A 26 30.14 -3.37 2.36
N LEU A 27 30.58 -4.46 1.72
CA LEU A 27 30.92 -4.45 0.30
C LEU A 27 29.64 -4.52 -0.56
N THR A 28 29.42 -3.50 -1.39
CA THR A 28 28.41 -3.57 -2.48
C THR A 28 28.93 -4.48 -3.60
N ARG A 29 28.11 -5.45 -4.01
CA ARG A 29 28.41 -6.41 -5.09
C ARG A 29 27.37 -6.32 -6.17
N GLN A 30 27.78 -6.49 -7.42
CA GLN A 30 26.83 -6.70 -8.53
C GLN A 30 26.40 -8.17 -8.50
N LEU A 31 25.10 -8.40 -8.23
CA LEU A 31 24.52 -9.74 -8.24
C LEU A 31 23.57 -9.90 -9.43
N PRO A 32 23.56 -11.10 -10.07
CA PRO A 32 22.59 -11.38 -11.14
C PRO A 32 21.16 -11.25 -10.64
N VAL A 33 20.30 -10.56 -11.36
CA VAL A 33 18.86 -10.43 -11.00
C VAL A 33 18.19 -11.80 -10.88
N ALA A 34 18.58 -12.76 -11.72
CA ALA A 34 18.08 -14.14 -11.68
C ALA A 34 18.43 -14.91 -10.40
N SER A 35 19.47 -14.48 -9.67
CA SER A 35 19.85 -15.12 -8.39
C SER A 35 19.12 -14.57 -7.18
N LEU A 36 18.31 -13.50 -7.38
CA LEU A 36 17.55 -12.87 -6.31
C LEU A 36 16.18 -13.52 -6.13
N VAL A 37 15.91 -14.00 -4.94
CA VAL A 37 14.62 -14.60 -4.56
C VAL A 37 13.88 -13.72 -3.60
N ASP A 38 12.55 -13.69 -3.73
CA ASP A 38 11.70 -12.90 -2.85
C ASP A 38 11.68 -13.50 -1.44
N ASN A 39 11.61 -12.65 -0.42
CA ASN A 39 11.59 -13.12 0.95
C ASN A 39 10.17 -13.61 1.32
N PRO A 40 10.00 -14.87 1.73
CA PRO A 40 8.69 -15.40 2.11
C PRO A 40 8.08 -14.73 3.35
N MET A 41 8.89 -14.05 4.15
CA MET A 41 8.42 -13.25 5.28
C MET A 41 7.98 -11.83 4.88
N ASN A 42 8.16 -11.42 3.62
CA ASN A 42 7.70 -10.12 3.14
C ASN A 42 6.20 -10.18 2.85
N ARG A 43 5.41 -9.50 3.68
CA ARG A 43 3.94 -9.38 3.53
C ARG A 43 3.50 -8.06 2.93
N PHE A 44 4.43 -7.18 2.57
CA PHE A 44 4.12 -5.90 1.96
C PHE A 44 3.69 -6.08 0.51
N SER A 45 2.68 -5.31 0.12
CA SER A 45 2.14 -5.35 -1.25
C SER A 45 3.22 -5.05 -2.29
N MET A 46 3.23 -5.86 -3.33
CA MET A 46 4.08 -5.73 -4.52
C MET A 46 3.25 -5.27 -5.73
N ALA A 47 2.17 -4.53 -5.49
CA ALA A 47 1.32 -4.00 -6.56
C ALA A 47 2.09 -3.02 -7.47
N GLU A 48 1.67 -2.98 -8.73
CA GLU A 48 2.19 -2.05 -9.74
C GLU A 48 1.47 -0.70 -9.66
N ASP A 49 1.53 -0.10 -8.50
CA ASP A 49 0.94 1.20 -8.19
C ASP A 49 1.82 2.37 -8.69
N ASP A 50 1.34 3.60 -8.49
CA ASP A 50 2.05 4.82 -8.91
C ASP A 50 3.45 4.92 -8.26
N GLU A 51 3.61 4.43 -7.02
CA GLU A 51 4.91 4.39 -6.33
C GLU A 51 5.87 3.41 -7.01
N PHE A 52 5.36 2.25 -7.46
CA PHE A 52 6.16 1.30 -8.24
C PHE A 52 6.56 1.91 -9.60
N LEU A 53 5.62 2.56 -10.30
CA LEU A 53 5.91 3.23 -11.58
C LEU A 53 6.95 4.35 -11.42
N SER A 54 6.90 5.08 -10.31
CA SER A 54 7.92 6.08 -9.96
C SER A 54 9.28 5.43 -9.71
N THR A 55 9.31 4.33 -8.96
CA THR A 55 10.53 3.54 -8.72
C THR A 55 11.13 3.03 -10.02
N MET A 56 10.29 2.51 -10.93
CA MET A 56 10.74 1.99 -12.21
C MET A 56 11.36 3.10 -13.08
N ARG A 57 10.74 4.28 -13.15
CA ARG A 57 11.30 5.45 -13.86
C ARG A 57 12.64 5.89 -13.29
N SER A 58 12.77 5.98 -11.97
CA SER A 58 14.03 6.33 -11.31
C SER A 58 15.13 5.30 -11.62
N VAL A 59 14.83 4.00 -11.54
CA VAL A 59 15.80 2.94 -11.90
C VAL A 59 16.19 2.99 -13.37
N GLU A 60 15.30 3.39 -14.25
CA GLU A 60 15.58 3.54 -15.69
C GLU A 60 16.48 4.74 -15.98
N GLN A 61 16.20 5.90 -15.37
CA GLN A 61 16.87 7.17 -15.65
C GLN A 61 18.17 7.33 -14.87
N ASP A 62 18.14 7.06 -13.56
CA ASP A 62 19.23 7.36 -12.62
C ASP A 62 20.00 6.10 -12.17
N GLY A 63 19.49 4.90 -12.51
CA GLY A 63 20.01 3.64 -12.02
C GLY A 63 19.57 3.37 -10.58
N PHE A 64 20.40 2.64 -9.85
CA PHE A 64 20.13 2.30 -8.45
C PHE A 64 20.79 3.30 -7.51
N LEU A 65 20.04 4.29 -7.05
CA LEU A 65 20.51 5.29 -6.07
C LEU A 65 20.79 4.69 -4.69
N GLU A 66 20.10 3.59 -4.37
CA GLU A 66 20.29 2.84 -3.14
C GLU A 66 20.52 1.37 -3.45
N ASP A 67 21.43 0.74 -2.71
CA ASP A 67 21.72 -0.68 -2.83
C ASP A 67 20.54 -1.55 -2.36
N ILE A 68 20.38 -2.70 -3.01
CA ILE A 68 19.46 -3.74 -2.56
C ILE A 68 20.14 -4.50 -1.42
N VAL A 69 19.44 -4.75 -0.31
CA VAL A 69 19.97 -5.54 0.79
C VAL A 69 19.50 -6.98 0.65
N VAL A 70 20.44 -7.92 0.68
CA VAL A 70 20.17 -9.34 0.51
C VAL A 70 20.86 -10.19 1.58
N THR A 71 20.34 -11.40 1.84
CA THR A 71 21.00 -12.42 2.66
C THR A 71 21.24 -13.69 1.84
N PRO A 72 22.30 -14.49 2.09
CA PRO A 72 22.49 -15.78 1.42
C PRO A 72 21.31 -16.72 1.68
N ASP A 73 20.82 -17.41 0.61
CA ASP A 73 19.73 -18.38 0.66
C ASP A 73 20.09 -19.72 0.01
N GLY A 74 21.35 -20.00 -0.19
CA GLY A 74 21.92 -21.17 -0.84
C GLY A 74 23.26 -20.88 -1.46
N GLU A 75 23.76 -21.75 -2.33
CA GLU A 75 25.09 -21.57 -2.91
C GLU A 75 25.18 -20.36 -3.84
N ASN A 76 24.14 -20.08 -4.64
CA ASN A 76 24.11 -18.99 -5.61
C ASN A 76 22.79 -18.22 -5.61
N THR A 77 22.03 -18.27 -4.53
CA THR A 77 20.76 -17.58 -4.37
C THR A 77 20.81 -16.61 -3.20
N TRP A 78 20.11 -15.50 -3.35
CA TRP A 78 20.13 -14.40 -2.42
C TRP A 78 18.72 -13.93 -2.13
N ARG A 79 18.30 -14.04 -0.87
CA ARG A 79 16.97 -13.62 -0.44
C ARG A 79 16.95 -12.12 -0.17
N ILE A 80 15.96 -11.43 -0.71
CA ILE A 80 15.83 -9.97 -0.63
C ILE A 80 15.34 -9.58 0.77
N ILE A 81 16.04 -8.62 1.41
CA ILE A 81 15.65 -8.02 2.69
C ILE A 81 15.08 -6.62 2.48
N SER A 82 15.70 -5.82 1.59
CA SER A 82 15.23 -4.47 1.24
C SER A 82 15.41 -4.23 -0.25
N GLY A 83 14.49 -3.48 -0.84
CA GLY A 83 14.53 -3.12 -2.24
C GLY A 83 13.73 -4.04 -3.17
N HIS A 84 12.74 -4.79 -2.67
CA HIS A 84 11.87 -5.66 -3.47
C HIS A 84 11.30 -4.96 -4.70
N ARG A 85 10.76 -3.73 -4.57
CA ARG A 85 10.24 -2.93 -5.71
C ARG A 85 11.33 -2.57 -6.71
N ARG A 86 12.56 -2.29 -6.25
CA ARG A 86 13.72 -2.04 -7.13
C ARG A 86 14.13 -3.30 -7.90
N VAL A 87 14.09 -4.47 -7.26
CA VAL A 87 14.32 -5.75 -7.96
C VAL A 87 13.22 -6.04 -8.97
N MET A 88 11.96 -5.79 -8.63
CA MET A 88 10.83 -5.94 -9.55
C MET A 88 10.98 -5.01 -10.76
N ALA A 89 11.37 -3.75 -10.55
CA ALA A 89 11.67 -2.80 -11.62
C ALA A 89 12.85 -3.28 -12.49
N ALA A 90 13.93 -3.78 -11.88
CA ALA A 90 15.06 -4.35 -12.61
C ALA A 90 14.67 -5.53 -13.50
N ARG A 91 13.82 -6.44 -12.97
CA ARG A 91 13.28 -7.57 -13.76
C ARG A 91 12.50 -7.08 -14.96
N LYS A 92 11.61 -6.09 -14.79
CA LYS A 92 10.79 -5.51 -15.89
C LYS A 92 11.61 -4.76 -16.91
N LEU A 93 12.67 -4.05 -16.47
CA LEU A 93 13.58 -3.33 -17.35
C LEU A 93 14.66 -4.21 -18.00
N GLY A 94 14.62 -5.54 -17.78
CA GLY A 94 15.57 -6.49 -18.37
C GLY A 94 17.01 -6.30 -17.88
N LYS A 95 17.22 -5.70 -16.69
CA LYS A 95 18.55 -5.57 -16.09
C LYS A 95 19.10 -6.95 -15.75
N THR A 96 20.36 -7.21 -16.07
CA THR A 96 21.00 -8.51 -15.82
C THR A 96 21.61 -8.61 -14.42
N ALA A 97 22.03 -7.48 -13.84
CA ALA A 97 22.66 -7.41 -12.53
C ALA A 97 22.22 -6.13 -11.81
N VAL A 98 22.28 -6.16 -10.48
CA VAL A 98 21.91 -5.05 -9.58
C VAL A 98 22.91 -4.91 -8.43
N PRO A 99 23.13 -3.67 -7.91
CA PRO A 99 24.00 -3.45 -6.77
C PRO A 99 23.36 -3.96 -5.49
N CYS A 100 24.03 -4.85 -4.78
CA CYS A 100 23.54 -5.47 -3.57
C CYS A 100 24.52 -5.37 -2.43
N LYS A 101 24.02 -5.08 -1.21
CA LYS A 101 24.73 -5.29 0.06
C LYS A 101 24.35 -6.63 0.63
N VAL A 102 25.34 -7.48 0.87
CA VAL A 102 25.14 -8.79 1.46
C VAL A 102 25.24 -8.71 2.97
N ARG A 103 24.16 -9.02 3.66
CA ARG A 103 24.11 -9.12 5.13
C ARG A 103 23.77 -10.54 5.56
N ARG A 104 24.36 -11.00 6.65
CA ARG A 104 24.02 -12.27 7.29
C ARG A 104 23.28 -11.99 8.59
N TYR A 105 22.22 -12.69 8.84
CA TYR A 105 21.44 -12.59 10.06
C TYR A 105 21.65 -13.85 10.90
N PRO A 106 21.83 -13.73 12.23
CA PRO A 106 22.08 -14.88 13.10
C PRO A 106 20.89 -15.82 13.20
N ASP A 107 19.68 -15.27 13.06
CA ASP A 107 18.42 -15.99 13.18
C ASP A 107 17.30 -15.36 12.34
N LYS A 108 16.20 -16.07 12.23
CA LYS A 108 15.00 -15.67 11.47
C LYS A 108 14.36 -14.39 12.02
N LEU A 109 14.41 -14.17 13.34
CA LEU A 109 13.85 -12.99 13.98
C LEU A 109 14.66 -11.73 13.62
N SER A 110 15.99 -11.83 13.65
CA SER A 110 16.90 -10.73 13.27
C SER A 110 16.74 -10.35 11.79
N GLU A 111 16.55 -11.35 10.92
CA GLU A 111 16.24 -11.13 9.51
C GLU A 111 14.89 -10.41 9.34
N LEU A 112 13.84 -10.88 10.03
CA LEU A 112 12.51 -10.28 9.98
C LEU A 112 12.51 -8.84 10.49
N ARG A 113 13.23 -8.53 11.57
CA ARG A 113 13.39 -7.16 12.06
C ARG A 113 14.02 -6.23 11.02
N ALA A 114 15.05 -6.70 10.33
CA ALA A 114 15.70 -5.93 9.27
C ALA A 114 14.74 -5.67 8.10
N LEU A 115 13.93 -6.65 7.73
CA LEU A 115 12.90 -6.53 6.70
C LEU A 115 11.81 -5.55 7.12
N MET A 116 11.32 -5.63 8.36
CA MET A 116 10.31 -4.71 8.90
C MET A 116 10.87 -3.28 8.97
N GLY A 117 12.05 -3.08 9.56
CA GLY A 117 12.69 -1.78 9.70
C GLY A 117 12.91 -1.06 8.36
N ALA A 118 13.20 -1.81 7.30
CA ALA A 118 13.31 -1.26 5.95
C ALA A 118 11.99 -0.72 5.37
N ASN A 119 10.84 -1.09 5.95
CA ASN A 119 9.51 -0.75 5.45
C ASN A 119 8.69 0.15 6.40
N VAL A 120 8.91 0.09 7.72
CA VAL A 120 8.13 0.83 8.74
C VAL A 120 8.10 2.35 8.51
N HIS A 121 9.16 2.91 7.94
CA HIS A 121 9.27 4.34 7.69
C HIS A 121 8.71 4.78 6.33
N ARG A 122 8.11 3.88 5.54
CA ARG A 122 7.47 4.24 4.27
C ARG A 122 6.13 4.93 4.52
N ARG A 123 5.93 6.09 3.86
CA ARG A 123 4.72 6.92 4.01
C ARG A 123 3.45 6.25 3.47
N SER A 124 3.57 5.25 2.60
CA SER A 124 2.47 4.57 1.91
C SER A 124 2.17 3.16 2.45
N LEU A 125 2.56 2.87 3.70
CA LEU A 125 2.35 1.55 4.27
C LEU A 125 0.86 1.29 4.54
N SER A 126 0.30 0.24 3.91
CA SER A 126 -1.06 -0.19 4.19
C SER A 126 -1.18 -0.72 5.63
N PRO A 127 -2.21 -0.30 6.40
CA PRO A 127 -2.49 -0.90 7.71
C PRO A 127 -2.67 -2.42 7.68
N PHE A 128 -3.21 -2.96 6.58
CA PHE A 128 -3.37 -4.41 6.38
C PHE A 128 -2.03 -5.11 6.12
N ASP A 129 -1.13 -4.49 5.36
CA ASP A 129 0.23 -5.02 5.16
C ASP A 129 0.98 -5.07 6.49
N MET A 130 0.85 -4.03 7.33
CA MET A 130 1.43 -4.02 8.67
C MET A 130 0.81 -5.10 9.56
N ALA A 131 -0.50 -5.29 9.51
CA ALA A 131 -1.19 -6.35 10.26
C ALA A 131 -0.65 -7.74 9.88
N ARG A 132 -0.56 -8.03 8.57
CA ARG A 132 0.01 -9.28 8.04
C ARG A 132 1.49 -9.45 8.42
N GLN A 133 2.25 -8.37 8.44
CA GLN A 133 3.67 -8.41 8.83
C GLN A 133 3.84 -8.68 10.34
N LEU A 134 2.99 -8.09 11.17
CA LEU A 134 2.95 -8.37 12.61
C LEU A 134 2.52 -9.82 12.89
N GLU A 135 1.61 -10.37 12.11
CA GLU A 135 1.25 -11.78 12.20
C GLU A 135 2.46 -12.68 11.93
N THR A 136 3.24 -12.37 10.88
CA THR A 136 4.49 -13.10 10.60
C THR A 136 5.49 -12.97 11.76
N LEU A 137 5.56 -11.78 12.42
CA LEU A 137 6.39 -11.62 13.62
C LEU A 137 5.91 -12.52 14.77
N ARG A 138 4.61 -12.63 14.97
CA ARG A 138 4.00 -13.52 15.97
C ARG A 138 4.34 -14.99 15.69
N GLU A 139 4.25 -15.41 14.44
CA GLU A 139 4.61 -16.76 13.99
C GLU A 139 6.09 -17.07 14.30
N VAL A 140 7.01 -16.18 13.91
CA VAL A 140 8.46 -16.34 14.14
C VAL A 140 8.79 -16.41 15.63
N LEU A 141 8.14 -15.56 16.45
CA LEU A 141 8.31 -15.58 17.91
C LEU A 141 7.77 -16.88 18.52
N SER A 142 6.66 -17.40 17.97
CA SER A 142 6.09 -18.70 18.40
C SER A 142 7.02 -19.86 18.04
N GLU A 143 7.51 -19.91 16.80
CA GLU A 143 8.45 -20.95 16.33
C GLU A 143 9.75 -20.96 17.15
N SER A 144 10.22 -19.80 17.59
CA SER A 144 11.43 -19.68 18.43
C SER A 144 11.18 -19.93 19.92
N GLY A 145 9.94 -20.21 20.33
CA GLY A 145 9.56 -20.41 21.72
C GLY A 145 9.63 -19.14 22.58
N GLN A 146 9.69 -17.97 21.98
CA GLN A 146 9.81 -16.69 22.66
C GLN A 146 8.44 -16.00 22.92
N LEU A 147 7.37 -16.52 22.31
CA LEU A 147 6.05 -15.91 22.43
C LEU A 147 5.42 -16.21 23.81
N PRO A 148 5.10 -15.19 24.63
CA PRO A 148 4.44 -15.39 25.91
C PRO A 148 3.02 -15.98 25.75
N ALA A 149 2.49 -16.58 26.83
CA ALA A 149 1.13 -17.14 26.82
C ALA A 149 0.02 -16.05 26.84
N GLY A 150 0.28 -14.91 27.50
CA GLY A 150 -0.71 -13.83 27.64
C GLY A 150 -0.74 -12.92 26.44
N THR A 151 -1.94 -12.52 26.00
CA THR A 151 -2.12 -11.66 24.83
C THR A 151 -1.52 -10.26 25.00
N LYS A 152 -1.55 -9.72 26.22
CA LYS A 152 -0.96 -8.42 26.54
C LYS A 152 0.56 -8.47 26.42
N GLU A 153 1.18 -9.48 27.02
CA GLU A 153 2.62 -9.71 27.00
C GLU A 153 3.12 -10.00 25.59
N GLN A 154 2.31 -10.68 24.77
CA GLN A 154 2.59 -10.86 23.33
C GLN A 154 2.66 -9.50 22.61
N ALA A 155 1.65 -8.65 22.81
CA ALA A 155 1.61 -7.34 22.17
C ALA A 155 2.75 -6.43 22.66
N GLU A 156 3.13 -6.49 23.92
CA GLU A 156 4.28 -5.76 24.48
C GLU A 156 5.61 -6.25 23.87
N LEU A 157 5.80 -7.57 23.77
CA LEU A 157 6.99 -8.13 23.11
C LEU A 157 7.05 -7.71 21.63
N MET A 158 5.95 -7.85 20.91
CA MET A 158 5.90 -7.47 19.48
C MET A 158 6.13 -5.98 19.27
N ALA A 159 5.63 -5.13 20.16
CA ALA A 159 5.89 -3.69 20.16
C ALA A 159 7.40 -3.39 20.28
N ALA A 160 8.08 -4.06 21.23
CA ALA A 160 9.53 -3.93 21.40
C ALA A 160 10.35 -4.44 20.20
N GLN A 161 9.76 -5.33 19.36
CA GLN A 161 10.43 -5.88 18.18
C GLN A 161 10.17 -5.07 16.89
N SER A 162 9.13 -4.21 16.88
CA SER A 162 8.65 -3.52 15.67
C SER A 162 8.74 -2.00 15.73
N ASP A 163 9.29 -1.43 16.80
CA ASP A 163 9.32 0.03 17.08
C ASP A 163 7.92 0.69 17.06
N LEU A 164 6.88 -0.09 17.34
CA LEU A 164 5.51 0.38 17.44
C LEU A 164 5.07 0.45 18.90
N SER A 165 4.03 1.26 19.20
CA SER A 165 3.40 1.19 20.51
C SER A 165 2.55 -0.09 20.63
N ARG A 166 2.40 -0.63 21.87
CA ARG A 166 1.54 -1.78 22.14
C ARG A 166 0.12 -1.58 21.58
N ALA A 167 -0.47 -0.40 21.82
CA ALA A 167 -1.81 -0.09 21.32
C ALA A 167 -1.89 -0.08 19.79
N THR A 168 -0.80 0.30 19.10
CA THR A 168 -0.71 0.25 17.64
C THR A 168 -0.63 -1.19 17.15
N VAL A 169 0.17 -2.04 17.83
CA VAL A 169 0.26 -3.48 17.51
C VAL A 169 -1.10 -4.16 17.67
N GLU A 170 -1.76 -3.96 18.82
CA GLU A 170 -3.10 -4.52 19.10
C GLU A 170 -4.09 -4.09 18.01
N ARG A 171 -4.09 -2.79 17.65
CA ARG A 171 -4.99 -2.25 16.63
C ARG A 171 -4.76 -2.82 15.24
N TYR A 172 -3.49 -3.02 14.84
CA TYR A 172 -3.20 -3.64 13.55
C TYR A 172 -3.55 -5.13 13.54
N LEU A 173 -3.25 -5.87 14.62
CA LEU A 173 -3.61 -7.28 14.72
C LEU A 173 -5.14 -7.49 14.74
N ASP A 174 -5.90 -6.55 15.32
CA ASP A 174 -7.35 -6.60 15.25
C ASP A 174 -7.87 -6.58 13.82
N LEU A 175 -7.22 -5.88 12.87
CA LEU A 175 -7.64 -5.87 11.46
C LEU A 175 -7.71 -7.26 10.82
N LEU A 176 -6.92 -8.23 11.32
CA LEU A 176 -6.97 -9.62 10.86
C LEU A 176 -8.27 -10.34 11.25
N ASN A 177 -9.10 -9.75 12.10
CA ASN A 177 -10.43 -10.28 12.45
C ASN A 177 -11.52 -9.86 11.44
N LEU A 178 -11.21 -8.97 10.48
CA LEU A 178 -12.14 -8.65 9.39
C LEU A 178 -12.25 -9.83 8.44
N ASP A 179 -13.46 -10.09 7.96
CA ASP A 179 -13.68 -11.01 6.86
C ASP A 179 -13.12 -10.46 5.53
N GLU A 180 -13.13 -11.30 4.51
CA GLU A 180 -12.57 -10.96 3.20
C GLU A 180 -13.32 -9.81 2.54
N THR A 181 -14.64 -9.74 2.69
CA THR A 181 -15.50 -8.73 2.08
C THR A 181 -15.17 -7.35 2.65
N MET A 182 -15.17 -7.21 3.99
CA MET A 182 -14.87 -5.95 4.67
C MET A 182 -13.41 -5.53 4.48
N THR A 183 -12.49 -6.49 4.50
CA THR A 183 -11.08 -6.24 4.16
C THR A 183 -10.98 -5.64 2.76
N GLY A 184 -11.67 -6.23 1.77
CA GLY A 184 -11.73 -5.72 0.41
C GLY A 184 -12.34 -4.31 0.32
N TRP A 185 -13.42 -4.02 1.05
CA TRP A 185 -14.00 -2.67 1.10
C TRP A 185 -13.02 -1.65 1.65
N ALA A 186 -12.29 -1.97 2.73
CA ALA A 186 -11.33 -1.07 3.33
C ALA A 186 -10.10 -0.84 2.44
N GLU A 187 -9.58 -1.89 1.80
CA GLU A 187 -8.44 -1.78 0.87
C GLU A 187 -8.77 -0.97 -0.39
N ARG A 188 -10.02 -1.02 -0.87
CA ARG A 188 -10.50 -0.19 -2.00
C ARG A 188 -10.95 1.22 -1.60
N GLY A 189 -10.92 1.56 -0.30
CA GLY A 189 -11.41 2.86 0.20
C GLY A 189 -12.94 2.99 0.22
N GLU A 190 -13.65 1.89 0.04
CA GLU A 190 -15.11 1.78 0.12
C GLU A 190 -15.61 1.73 1.58
N MET A 191 -14.73 1.45 2.51
CA MET A 191 -14.92 1.50 3.96
C MET A 191 -13.86 2.38 4.59
N THR A 192 -14.23 3.23 5.54
CA THR A 192 -13.23 4.07 6.22
C THR A 192 -12.35 3.21 7.15
N MET A 193 -11.07 3.60 7.34
CA MET A 193 -10.22 2.89 8.30
C MET A 193 -10.74 2.96 9.73
N THR A 194 -11.49 3.99 10.10
CA THR A 194 -12.15 4.09 11.40
C THR A 194 -13.20 2.99 11.57
N ASP A 195 -14.04 2.80 10.55
CA ASP A 195 -15.05 1.74 10.52
C ASP A 195 -14.41 0.35 10.48
N ALA A 196 -13.32 0.18 9.70
CA ALA A 196 -12.56 -1.06 9.67
C ALA A 196 -12.01 -1.44 11.05
N TYR A 197 -11.36 -0.51 11.75
CA TYR A 197 -10.88 -0.75 13.12
C TYR A 197 -12.01 -1.04 14.10
N GLU A 198 -13.16 -0.39 13.95
CA GLU A 198 -14.31 -0.64 14.84
C GLU A 198 -14.89 -2.05 14.63
N MET A 199 -15.04 -2.48 13.36
CA MET A 199 -15.56 -3.80 13.03
C MET A 199 -14.57 -4.94 13.30
N ALA A 200 -13.28 -4.65 13.22
CA ALA A 200 -12.20 -5.60 13.51
C ALA A 200 -12.10 -5.96 15.01
N ARG A 201 -12.63 -5.13 15.90
CA ARG A 201 -12.62 -5.43 17.36
C ARG A 201 -13.35 -6.73 17.63
N ARG A 202 -12.75 -7.61 18.44
CA ARG A 202 -13.29 -8.93 18.79
C ARG A 202 -14.76 -8.91 19.22
N LYS A 203 -15.19 -7.85 19.95
CA LYS A 203 -16.57 -7.68 20.40
C LYS A 203 -17.56 -7.41 19.25
N ASN A 204 -17.10 -6.98 18.08
CA ASN A 204 -17.94 -6.59 16.94
C ASN A 204 -17.86 -7.58 15.77
N VAL A 205 -16.96 -8.56 15.79
CA VAL A 205 -16.78 -9.55 14.70
C VAL A 205 -18.09 -10.26 14.35
N HIS A 206 -18.93 -10.56 15.34
CA HIS A 206 -20.23 -11.21 15.12
C HIS A 206 -21.23 -10.33 14.36
N LEU A 207 -20.97 -9.02 14.22
CA LEU A 207 -21.83 -8.08 13.50
C LEU A 207 -21.49 -7.99 11.99
N GLN A 208 -20.34 -8.51 11.57
CA GLN A 208 -19.85 -8.34 10.18
C GLN A 208 -20.84 -8.87 9.16
N ALA A 209 -21.34 -10.09 9.34
CA ALA A 209 -22.34 -10.67 8.44
C ALA A 209 -23.63 -9.83 8.34
N ALA A 210 -24.11 -9.27 9.46
CA ALA A 210 -25.29 -8.42 9.45
C ALA A 210 -25.04 -7.08 8.71
N VAL A 211 -23.85 -6.53 8.84
CA VAL A 211 -23.44 -5.31 8.09
C VAL A 211 -23.40 -5.59 6.60
N GLU A 212 -22.81 -6.71 6.17
CA GLU A 212 -22.76 -7.13 4.76
C GLU A 212 -24.16 -7.31 4.18
N GLU A 213 -25.03 -8.02 4.91
CA GLU A 213 -26.41 -8.23 4.47
C GLU A 213 -27.15 -6.90 4.32
N TYR A 214 -27.00 -5.98 5.30
CA TYR A 214 -27.58 -4.65 5.22
C TYR A 214 -27.10 -3.90 3.98
N VAL A 215 -25.77 -3.91 3.72
CA VAL A 215 -25.17 -3.24 2.56
C VAL A 215 -25.66 -3.85 1.25
N ALA A 216 -25.74 -5.19 1.17
CA ALA A 216 -26.22 -5.88 -0.02
C ALA A 216 -27.67 -5.49 -0.38
N HIS A 217 -28.55 -5.35 0.62
CA HIS A 217 -29.94 -4.99 0.43
C HIS A 217 -30.19 -3.49 0.12
N ASN A 218 -29.26 -2.62 0.48
CA ASN A 218 -29.45 -1.17 0.40
C ASN A 218 -28.50 -0.46 -0.59
N ASN A 219 -27.74 -1.21 -1.40
CA ASN A 219 -26.69 -0.68 -2.28
C ASN A 219 -27.25 0.00 -3.55
N ALA A 220 -28.21 0.89 -3.41
CA ALA A 220 -28.86 1.52 -4.58
C ALA A 220 -28.44 2.98 -4.87
N ASN A 221 -27.59 3.64 -4.05
CA ASN A 221 -27.54 5.11 -4.05
C ASN A 221 -26.14 5.77 -4.17
N GLY A 222 -25.12 5.10 -4.68
CA GLY A 222 -23.85 5.76 -5.06
C GLY A 222 -22.93 6.28 -3.93
N ASP A 223 -23.37 6.28 -2.65
CA ASP A 223 -22.57 6.62 -1.49
C ASP A 223 -22.26 5.35 -0.67
N PHE A 224 -21.38 4.52 -1.20
CA PHE A 224 -21.05 3.24 -0.58
C PHE A 224 -20.38 3.41 0.80
N PRO A 225 -19.38 4.30 1.02
CA PRO A 225 -18.79 4.49 2.35
C PRO A 225 -19.80 4.97 3.40
N GLY A 226 -20.69 5.87 3.03
CA GLY A 226 -21.77 6.31 3.91
C GLY A 226 -22.78 5.21 4.21
N LEU A 227 -23.04 4.31 3.26
CA LEU A 227 -23.89 3.15 3.47
C LEU A 227 -23.26 2.18 4.48
N VAL A 228 -21.98 1.84 4.31
CA VAL A 228 -21.24 0.98 5.24
C VAL A 228 -21.25 1.56 6.65
N HIS A 229 -20.98 2.87 6.79
CA HIS A 229 -21.01 3.54 8.10
C HIS A 229 -22.39 3.43 8.77
N ARG A 230 -23.48 3.65 8.03
CA ARG A 230 -24.86 3.49 8.55
C ARG A 230 -25.18 2.05 8.92
N ALA A 231 -24.73 1.08 8.12
CA ALA A 231 -24.89 -0.34 8.40
C ALA A 231 -24.23 -0.74 9.72
N ILE A 232 -23.01 -0.24 9.97
CA ILE A 232 -22.28 -0.48 11.24
C ILE A 232 -23.03 0.14 12.41
N ALA A 233 -23.47 1.39 12.28
CA ALA A 233 -24.23 2.06 13.33
C ALA A 233 -25.53 1.31 13.65
N TRP A 234 -26.22 0.83 12.59
CA TRP A 234 -27.41 0.01 12.74
C TRP A 234 -27.09 -1.33 13.44
N ALA A 235 -26.11 -2.10 12.97
CA ALA A 235 -25.76 -3.40 13.55
C ALA A 235 -25.38 -3.29 15.03
N LYS A 236 -24.69 -2.21 15.42
CA LYS A 236 -24.33 -1.94 16.83
C LYS A 236 -25.53 -1.54 17.70
N ALA A 237 -26.54 -0.91 17.11
CA ALA A 237 -27.76 -0.52 17.82
C ALA A 237 -28.82 -1.64 17.88
N ALA A 238 -28.64 -2.68 17.05
CA ALA A 238 -29.62 -3.72 16.82
C ALA A 238 -29.64 -4.80 17.92
N GLU A 239 -30.18 -4.44 19.06
CA GLU A 239 -31.04 -5.40 19.79
C GLU A 239 -32.46 -5.50 19.15
N LEU A 240 -32.72 -4.79 18.06
CA LEU A 240 -34.02 -4.71 17.39
C LEU A 240 -33.90 -5.20 15.93
N PRO A 241 -34.92 -5.92 15.40
CA PRO A 241 -34.95 -6.25 13.98
C PRO A 241 -34.86 -4.97 13.14
N PRO A 242 -34.22 -5.03 11.93
CA PRO A 242 -34.03 -3.85 11.11
C PRO A 242 -35.35 -3.14 10.88
N PRO A 243 -35.40 -1.81 11.04
CA PRO A 243 -36.56 -1.09 10.57
C PRO A 243 -36.63 -1.37 9.05
N PRO A 244 -37.86 -1.63 8.52
CA PRO A 244 -38.02 -1.80 7.09
C PRO A 244 -37.35 -0.61 6.40
N PRO A 245 -36.66 -0.81 5.25
CA PRO A 245 -35.96 0.25 4.58
C PRO A 245 -36.92 1.43 4.45
N LYS A 246 -36.56 2.56 5.08
CA LYS A 246 -37.31 3.78 4.84
C LYS A 246 -37.30 3.95 3.32
N PRO A 247 -38.48 4.08 2.67
CA PRO A 247 -38.50 4.41 1.25
C PRO A 247 -37.55 5.59 1.11
N ALA A 248 -36.55 5.46 0.24
CA ALA A 248 -35.54 6.49 0.02
C ALA A 248 -36.31 7.81 -0.03
N PRO A 249 -36.03 8.81 0.80
CA PRO A 249 -36.75 10.07 0.71
C PRO A 249 -36.61 10.48 -0.73
N ALA A 250 -37.75 10.61 -1.42
CA ALA A 250 -37.80 10.92 -2.85
C ALA A 250 -36.76 12.01 -3.04
N ALA A 251 -35.66 11.69 -3.76
CA ALA A 251 -34.49 12.51 -3.80
C ALA A 251 -34.96 13.92 -4.11
N ASN A 252 -34.92 14.83 -3.14
CA ASN A 252 -35.39 16.19 -3.39
C ASN A 252 -34.46 16.70 -4.49
N PRO A 253 -34.92 16.78 -5.75
CA PRO A 253 -34.05 17.08 -6.89
C PRO A 253 -33.34 18.41 -6.66
N LEU A 254 -33.95 19.34 -5.90
CA LEU A 254 -33.34 20.62 -5.54
C LEU A 254 -32.13 20.45 -4.60
N ARG A 255 -32.16 19.50 -3.66
CA ARG A 255 -30.98 19.21 -2.81
C ARG A 255 -29.83 18.62 -3.62
N THR A 256 -30.13 17.80 -4.62
CA THR A 256 -29.11 17.24 -5.53
C THR A 256 -28.50 18.37 -6.36
N VAL A 257 -29.29 19.27 -6.90
CA VAL A 257 -28.82 20.46 -7.66
C VAL A 257 -27.95 21.36 -6.77
N ASP A 258 -28.36 21.61 -5.51
CA ASP A 258 -27.61 22.43 -4.56
C ASP A 258 -26.26 21.79 -4.17
N SER A 259 -26.25 20.46 -3.93
CA SER A 259 -25.02 19.74 -3.58
C SER A 259 -24.04 19.75 -4.76
N PHE A 260 -24.55 19.56 -5.96
CA PHE A 260 -23.80 19.65 -7.20
C PHE A 260 -23.24 21.07 -7.43
N GLY A 261 -24.05 22.11 -7.26
CA GLY A 261 -23.60 23.50 -7.35
C GLY A 261 -22.48 23.84 -6.35
N ARG A 262 -22.49 23.25 -5.15
CA ARG A 262 -21.39 23.39 -4.17
C ARG A 262 -20.13 22.65 -4.63
N ALA A 263 -20.27 21.47 -5.23
CA ALA A 263 -19.14 20.69 -5.77
C ALA A 263 -18.46 21.44 -6.92
N VAL A 264 -19.23 21.96 -7.87
CA VAL A 264 -18.72 22.76 -8.99
C VAL A 264 -17.97 24.00 -8.50
N ARG A 265 -18.52 24.75 -7.54
CA ARG A 265 -17.83 25.92 -6.95
C ARG A 265 -16.49 25.54 -6.31
N ARG A 266 -16.41 24.43 -5.57
CA ARG A 266 -15.16 23.94 -4.98
C ARG A 266 -14.12 23.59 -6.05
N SER A 267 -14.52 22.81 -7.06
CA SER A 267 -13.64 22.43 -8.17
C SER A 267 -13.15 23.65 -8.95
N THR A 268 -14.03 24.65 -9.18
CA THR A 268 -13.64 25.91 -9.84
C THR A 268 -12.61 26.69 -9.01
N ALA A 269 -12.76 26.74 -7.68
CA ALA A 269 -11.78 27.39 -6.80
C ALA A 269 -10.43 26.65 -6.83
N GLN A 270 -10.45 25.34 -6.83
CA GLN A 270 -9.22 24.50 -6.95
C GLN A 270 -8.51 24.73 -8.29
N LEU A 271 -9.26 24.76 -9.40
CA LEU A 271 -8.68 25.04 -10.73
C LEU A 271 -8.07 26.45 -10.82
N LYS A 272 -8.69 27.45 -10.20
CA LYS A 272 -8.14 28.81 -10.15
C LYS A 272 -6.87 28.93 -9.32
N ALA A 273 -6.67 28.04 -8.36
CA ALA A 273 -5.49 28.01 -7.48
C ALA A 273 -4.34 27.17 -8.08
N LEU A 274 -4.52 26.54 -9.24
CA LEU A 274 -3.47 25.76 -9.89
C LEU A 274 -2.44 26.71 -10.50
N ASP A 275 -1.21 26.60 -10.03
CA ASP A 275 -0.05 27.23 -10.65
C ASP A 275 0.56 26.25 -11.70
N LEU A 276 0.37 26.55 -12.97
CA LEU A 276 0.91 25.80 -14.10
C LEU A 276 2.26 26.37 -14.60
N SER A 277 2.87 27.29 -13.84
CA SER A 277 4.15 27.90 -14.19
C SER A 277 5.37 27.05 -13.81
N ALA A 278 5.21 26.08 -12.88
CA ALA A 278 6.26 25.14 -12.49
C ALA A 278 6.29 23.95 -13.47
N ASP A 279 7.40 23.26 -13.50
CA ASP A 279 7.86 22.13 -14.36
C ASP A 279 6.77 21.06 -14.68
N VAL A 280 5.74 21.47 -15.40
CA VAL A 280 4.61 20.62 -15.82
C VAL A 280 4.79 20.30 -17.30
N ASP A 281 4.71 19.00 -17.65
CA ASP A 281 4.62 18.60 -19.05
C ASP A 281 3.37 19.24 -19.69
N ARG A 282 3.64 20.30 -20.46
CA ARG A 282 2.64 21.14 -21.12
C ARG A 282 1.71 20.33 -22.03
N THR A 283 2.22 19.27 -22.66
CA THR A 283 1.45 18.42 -23.58
C THR A 283 0.42 17.59 -22.80
N THR A 284 0.83 16.96 -21.71
CA THR A 284 -0.06 16.19 -20.84
C THR A 284 -1.05 17.10 -20.11
N ALA A 285 -0.60 18.25 -19.61
CA ALA A 285 -1.49 19.23 -18.97
C ALA A 285 -2.57 19.73 -19.92
N ARG A 286 -2.20 20.05 -21.18
CA ARG A 286 -3.15 20.47 -22.21
C ARG A 286 -4.20 19.40 -22.50
N LYS A 287 -3.79 18.14 -22.72
CA LYS A 287 -4.74 17.03 -22.94
C LYS A 287 -5.72 16.86 -21.78
N LYS A 288 -5.25 16.97 -20.52
CA LYS A 288 -6.11 16.88 -19.35
C LYS A 288 -7.10 18.04 -19.25
N LEU A 289 -6.67 19.26 -19.60
CA LEU A 289 -7.54 20.44 -19.65
C LEU A 289 -8.57 20.33 -20.78
N ASP A 290 -8.20 19.83 -21.96
CA ASP A 290 -9.12 19.58 -23.06
C ASP A 290 -10.20 18.53 -22.69
N THR A 291 -9.81 17.46 -21.99
CA THR A 291 -10.76 16.47 -21.45
C THR A 291 -11.69 17.11 -20.41
N CYS A 292 -11.17 17.95 -19.54
CA CYS A 292 -11.97 18.67 -18.55
C CYS A 292 -12.99 19.62 -19.22
N LEU A 293 -12.59 20.33 -20.26
CA LEU A 293 -13.47 21.18 -21.05
C LEU A 293 -14.60 20.38 -21.73
N ALA A 294 -14.30 19.23 -22.31
CA ALA A 294 -15.29 18.35 -22.92
C ALA A 294 -16.35 17.88 -21.89
N ASN A 295 -15.90 17.47 -20.71
CA ASN A 295 -16.77 17.04 -19.62
C ASN A 295 -17.66 18.20 -19.10
N LEU A 296 -17.10 19.41 -19.01
CA LEU A 296 -17.87 20.61 -18.62
C LEU A 296 -18.92 20.99 -19.66
N GLU A 297 -18.66 20.78 -20.93
CA GLU A 297 -19.59 21.03 -22.03
C GLU A 297 -20.77 20.04 -22.02
N GLU A 298 -20.48 18.76 -21.81
CA GLU A 298 -21.49 17.71 -21.62
C GLU A 298 -22.37 18.00 -20.39
N LEU A 299 -21.75 18.40 -19.29
CA LEU A 299 -22.42 18.78 -18.08
C LEU A 299 -23.37 19.97 -18.30
N ARG A 300 -22.90 21.01 -19.00
CA ARG A 300 -23.68 22.18 -19.36
C ARG A 300 -24.93 21.76 -20.15
N ARG A 301 -24.78 20.90 -21.19
CA ARG A 301 -25.90 20.40 -21.99
C ARG A 301 -26.92 19.67 -21.13
N THR A 302 -26.47 18.83 -20.20
CA THR A 302 -27.34 18.09 -19.29
C THR A 302 -28.14 19.04 -18.39
N VAL A 303 -27.51 20.05 -17.84
CA VAL A 303 -28.18 21.07 -16.99
C VAL A 303 -29.19 21.90 -17.80
N GLU A 304 -28.85 22.28 -19.03
CA GLU A 304 -29.75 23.01 -19.94
C GLU A 304 -30.96 22.16 -20.34
N ALA A 305 -30.77 20.88 -20.61
CA ALA A 305 -31.85 19.94 -20.88
C ALA A 305 -32.80 19.79 -19.68
N LEU A 306 -32.26 19.65 -18.46
CA LEU A 306 -33.06 19.60 -17.24
C LEU A 306 -33.82 20.89 -17.01
N LYS A 307 -33.23 22.05 -17.30
CA LYS A 307 -33.89 23.35 -17.20
C LYS A 307 -35.02 23.48 -18.22
N ALA A 308 -34.79 23.10 -19.45
CA ALA A 308 -35.82 23.11 -20.50
C ALA A 308 -37.03 22.20 -20.16
N GLY A 309 -36.77 21.08 -19.46
CA GLY A 309 -37.86 20.21 -18.97
C GLY A 309 -38.66 20.78 -17.80
N LEU A 310 -38.23 21.89 -17.18
CA LEU A 310 -39.00 22.60 -16.15
C LEU A 310 -39.88 23.73 -16.72
N ASP A 311 -39.60 24.17 -17.95
CA ASP A 311 -40.30 25.27 -18.61
C ASP A 311 -41.49 24.78 -19.49
N GLY A 312 -41.72 23.45 -19.60
CA GLY A 312 -42.79 22.79 -20.34
C GLY A 312 -43.72 22.05 -19.39
#